data_988e954a6cbf70b39143d5768137da12
#
_entry.id   988e954a6cbf70b39143d5768137da12
#
_cell.length_a   1.000
_cell.length_b   1.000
_cell.length_c   1.000
_cell.angle_alpha   90.00
_cell.angle_beta   90.00
_cell.angle_gamma   90.00
#
_symmetry.space_group_name_H-M   'P 1'
#
loop_
_entity.id
_entity.type
_entity.pdbx_description
1 polymer ?
#
loop_
_entity_poly.entity_id
_entity_poly.type
_entity_poly.pdbx_seq_one_letter_code
_entity_poly.pdbx_strand_id
1 'polypeptide(L)'
;DFFEIQKRSLMTNNFKIGLLSKQFPASFIPFDILYYKDKDITLLPLIERKKYLTKVIKTETARMALSKYIEGQGIALYSIAERQELEGIVAKRKDSIYIEEKRTHDWIKIKNMKDEDFVVCGYIYKDNHMISIVLGQYDNDQLMYKGHVTLGVGGENFAQIKKVPQIPDPLFAVPAGNENAVWIMPELVCVVQFMDYTAGGGMRQPVFKGLRPDKRPEECQLKNNMGGD
;
A
#
# COMPACT_ATOMS: atom_id res chain seq x y z
N ASP A 1 -2.70 -12.56 8.88
CA ASP A 1 -2.69 -11.09 9.15
C ASP A 1 -1.26 -10.60 9.34
N PHE A 2 -0.89 -9.55 8.59
CA PHE A 2 0.46 -8.95 8.63
C PHE A 2 0.77 -8.37 10.02
N PHE A 3 -0.18 -7.71 10.66
CA PHE A 3 0.03 -7.06 11.94
C PHE A 3 0.32 -8.06 13.07
N GLU A 4 -0.33 -9.22 13.05
CA GLU A 4 -0.09 -10.27 14.04
C GLU A 4 1.29 -10.90 13.88
N ILE A 5 1.76 -11.09 12.64
CA ILE A 5 3.13 -11.55 12.39
C ILE A 5 4.16 -10.48 12.79
N GLN A 6 3.94 -9.21 12.42
CA GLN A 6 4.83 -8.11 12.76
C GLN A 6 4.95 -7.94 14.28
N LYS A 7 3.82 -7.92 14.99
CA LYS A 7 3.78 -7.84 16.46
C LYS A 7 4.59 -8.96 17.11
N ARG A 8 4.44 -10.19 16.61
CA ARG A 8 5.18 -11.35 17.12
C ARG A 8 6.67 -11.29 16.77
N SER A 9 7.05 -10.81 15.57
CA SER A 9 8.46 -10.71 15.15
C SER A 9 9.26 -9.68 15.94
N LEU A 10 8.59 -8.68 16.54
CA LEU A 10 9.20 -7.65 17.37
C LEU A 10 9.27 -8.06 18.88
N MET A 11 8.72 -9.20 19.24
CA MET A 11 8.74 -9.68 20.63
C MET A 11 10.05 -10.38 20.96
N THR A 12 10.51 -10.18 22.19
CA THR A 12 11.69 -10.85 22.76
C THR A 12 11.35 -11.96 23.76
N ASN A 13 10.10 -12.01 24.24
CA ASN A 13 9.65 -12.99 25.22
C ASN A 13 9.23 -14.30 24.54
N ASN A 14 10.05 -15.33 24.65
CA ASN A 14 9.84 -16.64 24.02
C ASN A 14 8.52 -17.32 24.43
N PHE A 15 8.08 -17.17 25.68
CA PHE A 15 6.82 -17.75 26.13
C PHE A 15 5.62 -17.11 25.42
N LYS A 16 5.59 -15.77 25.35
CA LYS A 16 4.54 -15.04 24.62
C LYS A 16 4.56 -15.35 23.12
N ILE A 17 5.75 -15.46 22.52
CA ILE A 17 5.91 -15.86 21.10
C ILE A 17 5.30 -17.24 20.88
N GLY A 18 5.61 -18.22 21.77
CA GLY A 18 5.08 -19.57 21.69
C GLY A 18 3.55 -19.61 21.82
N LEU A 19 2.96 -18.82 22.70
CA LEU A 19 1.51 -18.73 22.87
C LEU A 19 0.84 -18.14 21.62
N LEU A 20 1.33 -17.00 21.13
CA LEU A 20 0.79 -16.34 19.95
C LEU A 20 0.97 -17.16 18.68
N SER A 21 2.06 -17.94 18.55
CA SER A 21 2.25 -18.83 17.40
C SER A 21 1.23 -19.97 17.31
N LYS A 22 0.68 -20.38 18.46
CA LYS A 22 -0.42 -21.37 18.52
C LYS A 22 -1.77 -20.71 18.21
N GLN A 23 -2.00 -19.50 18.75
CA GLN A 23 -3.25 -18.77 18.57
C GLN A 23 -3.39 -18.21 17.14
N PHE A 24 -2.32 -17.65 16.61
CA PHE A 24 -2.25 -17.07 15.25
C PHE A 24 -1.12 -17.72 14.45
N PRO A 25 -1.30 -18.94 13.94
CA PRO A 25 -0.27 -19.66 13.22
C PRO A 25 0.06 -18.98 11.91
N ALA A 26 1.36 -18.87 11.61
CA ALA A 26 1.83 -18.40 10.32
C ALA A 26 1.92 -19.55 9.31
N SER A 27 1.65 -19.26 8.04
CA SER A 27 1.92 -20.17 6.93
C SER A 27 3.19 -19.73 6.21
N PHE A 28 4.06 -20.69 5.89
CA PHE A 28 5.26 -20.47 5.09
C PHE A 28 4.95 -20.73 3.62
N ILE A 29 5.16 -19.70 2.79
CA ILE A 29 4.87 -19.77 1.35
C ILE A 29 6.15 -19.45 0.57
N PRO A 30 7.05 -20.46 0.36
CA PRO A 30 8.27 -20.25 -0.40
C PRO A 30 7.96 -19.99 -1.87
N PHE A 31 8.68 -19.02 -2.43
CA PHE A 31 8.54 -18.57 -3.82
C PHE A 31 9.80 -18.72 -4.66
N ASP A 32 10.95 -19.06 -4.05
CA ASP A 32 12.22 -19.33 -4.69
C ASP A 32 13.08 -20.24 -3.79
N ILE A 33 14.16 -20.78 -4.33
CA ILE A 33 15.16 -21.57 -3.60
C ILE A 33 16.55 -21.20 -4.12
N LEU A 34 17.47 -20.90 -3.20
CA LEU A 34 18.82 -20.41 -3.51
C LEU A 34 19.89 -21.47 -3.32
N TYR A 35 19.64 -22.44 -2.45
CA TYR A 35 20.55 -23.54 -2.15
C TYR A 35 19.80 -24.88 -2.21
N TYR A 36 20.43 -25.88 -2.84
CA TYR A 36 19.90 -27.24 -2.90
C TYR A 36 20.99 -28.26 -2.64
N LYS A 37 20.86 -29.09 -1.58
CA LYS A 37 21.86 -30.09 -1.16
C LYS A 37 23.26 -29.45 -1.06
N ASP A 38 23.37 -28.36 -0.28
CA ASP A 38 24.59 -27.61 -0.01
C ASP A 38 25.25 -26.94 -1.25
N LYS A 39 24.58 -26.94 -2.38
CA LYS A 39 25.01 -26.25 -3.60
C LYS A 39 24.26 -24.94 -3.78
N ASP A 40 25.03 -23.89 -4.02
CA ASP A 40 24.49 -22.60 -4.47
C ASP A 40 23.92 -22.78 -5.89
N ILE A 41 22.65 -22.41 -6.07
CA ILE A 41 21.95 -22.44 -7.35
C ILE A 41 21.43 -21.06 -7.77
N THR A 42 21.94 -20.00 -7.18
CA THR A 42 21.54 -18.60 -7.48
C THR A 42 21.77 -18.22 -8.94
N LEU A 43 22.80 -18.79 -9.58
CA LEU A 43 23.14 -18.56 -10.98
C LEU A 43 22.25 -19.33 -11.97
N LEU A 44 21.41 -20.23 -11.50
CA LEU A 44 20.42 -20.88 -12.37
C LEU A 44 19.26 -19.92 -12.67
N PRO A 45 18.65 -20.04 -13.87
CA PRO A 45 17.42 -19.36 -14.19
C PRO A 45 16.32 -19.60 -13.14
N LEU A 46 15.49 -18.60 -12.85
CA LEU A 46 14.40 -18.71 -11.87
C LEU A 46 13.51 -19.94 -12.12
N ILE A 47 13.20 -20.23 -13.39
CA ILE A 47 12.35 -21.36 -13.74
C ILE A 47 13.01 -22.71 -13.34
N GLU A 48 14.32 -22.82 -13.40
CA GLU A 48 15.05 -24.02 -12.95
C GLU A 48 15.06 -24.10 -11.42
N ARG A 49 15.30 -22.98 -10.73
CA ARG A 49 15.23 -22.94 -9.26
C ARG A 49 13.83 -23.34 -8.75
N LYS A 50 12.77 -22.91 -9.43
CA LYS A 50 11.39 -23.37 -9.11
C LYS A 50 11.20 -24.87 -9.25
N LYS A 51 11.83 -25.52 -10.21
CA LYS A 51 11.81 -27.01 -10.32
C LYS A 51 12.48 -27.66 -9.11
N TYR A 52 13.58 -27.09 -8.60
CA TYR A 52 14.20 -27.58 -7.36
C TYR A 52 13.30 -27.37 -6.15
N LEU A 53 12.65 -26.22 -6.05
CA LEU A 53 11.71 -25.90 -4.97
C LEU A 53 10.57 -26.92 -4.92
N THR A 54 9.99 -27.29 -6.06
CA THR A 54 8.96 -28.34 -6.16
C THR A 54 9.48 -29.72 -5.75
N LYS A 55 10.77 -30.04 -6.02
CA LYS A 55 11.38 -31.32 -5.57
C LYS A 55 11.54 -31.37 -4.05
N VAL A 56 11.77 -30.22 -3.39
CA VAL A 56 11.92 -30.14 -1.94
C VAL A 56 10.56 -30.22 -1.25
N ILE A 57 9.58 -29.47 -1.75
CA ILE A 57 8.23 -29.41 -1.17
C ILE A 57 7.31 -30.30 -2.02
N LYS A 58 7.26 -31.57 -1.64
CA LYS A 58 6.43 -32.56 -2.35
C LYS A 58 4.97 -32.54 -1.91
N THR A 59 4.70 -32.09 -0.68
CA THR A 59 3.35 -32.10 -0.10
C THR A 59 3.11 -30.78 0.61
N GLU A 60 2.02 -30.15 0.26
CA GLU A 60 1.55 -28.96 0.94
C GLU A 60 0.83 -29.36 2.24
N THR A 61 0.89 -28.47 3.23
CA THR A 61 0.23 -28.63 4.54
C THR A 61 -0.56 -27.37 4.84
N ALA A 62 -1.35 -27.37 5.90
CA ALA A 62 -2.06 -26.16 6.37
C ALA A 62 -1.12 -24.99 6.69
N ARG A 63 0.19 -25.25 6.91
CA ARG A 63 1.19 -24.24 7.29
C ARG A 63 2.34 -24.06 6.29
N MET A 64 2.31 -24.78 5.18
CA MET A 64 3.32 -24.66 4.13
C MET A 64 2.71 -24.99 2.77
N ALA A 65 2.74 -24.02 1.86
CA ALA A 65 2.28 -24.18 0.49
C ALA A 65 3.23 -23.48 -0.48
N LEU A 66 3.37 -24.00 -1.69
CA LEU A 66 4.16 -23.37 -2.74
C LEU A 66 3.48 -22.09 -3.26
N SER A 67 4.26 -21.05 -3.44
CA SER A 67 3.79 -19.87 -4.18
C SER A 67 3.48 -20.26 -5.62
N LYS A 68 2.22 -20.23 -5.99
CA LYS A 68 1.76 -20.51 -7.36
C LYS A 68 2.20 -19.39 -8.31
N TYR A 69 2.42 -19.73 -9.57
CA TYR A 69 2.75 -18.79 -10.63
C TYR A 69 2.11 -19.24 -11.95
N ILE A 70 1.93 -18.30 -12.86
CA ILE A 70 1.38 -18.54 -14.20
C ILE A 70 2.34 -17.93 -15.21
N GLU A 71 2.77 -18.70 -16.21
CA GLU A 71 3.65 -18.21 -17.27
C GLU A 71 2.85 -17.55 -18.40
N GLY A 72 3.34 -16.41 -18.88
CA GLY A 72 2.83 -15.73 -20.07
C GLY A 72 1.45 -15.08 -19.95
N GLN A 73 0.78 -15.19 -18.78
CA GLN A 73 -0.59 -14.68 -18.59
C GLN A 73 -0.65 -13.65 -17.44
N GLY A 74 0.34 -12.78 -17.35
CA GLY A 74 0.44 -11.80 -16.26
C GLY A 74 -0.76 -10.85 -16.19
N ILE A 75 -1.30 -10.40 -17.34
CA ILE A 75 -2.48 -9.52 -17.40
C ILE A 75 -3.71 -10.22 -16.81
N ALA A 76 -3.98 -11.46 -17.20
CA ALA A 76 -5.11 -12.22 -16.68
C ALA A 76 -4.98 -12.47 -15.16
N LEU A 77 -3.76 -12.77 -14.67
CA LEU A 77 -3.51 -12.94 -13.24
C LEU A 77 -3.71 -11.62 -12.49
N TYR A 78 -3.27 -10.48 -13.05
CA TYR A 78 -3.48 -9.18 -12.46
C TYR A 78 -4.97 -8.85 -12.34
N SER A 79 -5.77 -9.09 -13.39
CA SER A 79 -7.22 -8.87 -13.36
C SER A 79 -7.95 -9.77 -12.32
N ILE A 80 -7.42 -10.97 -12.04
CA ILE A 80 -7.93 -11.79 -10.94
C ILE A 80 -7.56 -11.19 -9.59
N ALA A 81 -6.32 -10.76 -9.42
CA ALA A 81 -5.87 -10.12 -8.19
C ALA A 81 -6.66 -8.84 -7.88
N GLU A 82 -6.96 -8.03 -8.90
CA GLU A 82 -7.78 -6.83 -8.79
C GLU A 82 -9.21 -7.15 -8.33
N ARG A 83 -9.87 -8.11 -8.99
CA ARG A 83 -11.23 -8.54 -8.61
C ARG A 83 -11.34 -9.16 -7.22
N GLN A 84 -10.27 -9.77 -6.75
CA GLN A 84 -10.18 -10.34 -5.40
C GLN A 84 -9.60 -9.36 -4.37
N GLU A 85 -9.45 -8.09 -4.74
CA GLU A 85 -8.90 -7.03 -3.88
C GLU A 85 -7.55 -7.39 -3.25
N LEU A 86 -6.72 -8.18 -3.95
CA LEU A 86 -5.38 -8.51 -3.50
C LEU A 86 -4.43 -7.32 -3.72
N GLU A 87 -3.36 -7.25 -2.94
CA GLU A 87 -2.35 -6.19 -3.00
C GLU A 87 -1.71 -6.01 -4.39
N GLY A 88 -1.74 -7.05 -5.22
CA GLY A 88 -1.18 -7.08 -6.57
C GLY A 88 -0.42 -8.37 -6.85
N ILE A 89 0.43 -8.31 -7.88
CA ILE A 89 1.25 -9.46 -8.31
C ILE A 89 2.72 -9.08 -8.40
N VAL A 90 3.59 -10.08 -8.47
CA VAL A 90 5.01 -9.89 -8.79
C VAL A 90 5.32 -10.57 -10.12
N ALA A 91 5.58 -9.77 -11.16
CA ALA A 91 6.07 -10.27 -12.44
C ALA A 91 7.57 -10.56 -12.31
N LYS A 92 8.00 -11.74 -12.75
CA LYS A 92 9.39 -12.20 -12.63
C LYS A 92 9.87 -12.73 -13.97
N ARG A 93 11.05 -12.30 -14.41
CA ARG A 93 11.68 -12.89 -15.60
C ARG A 93 12.10 -14.33 -15.30
N LYS A 94 11.63 -15.28 -16.09
CA LYS A 94 11.84 -16.70 -15.87
C LYS A 94 13.30 -17.16 -16.04
N ASP A 95 14.06 -16.44 -16.85
CA ASP A 95 15.47 -16.66 -17.12
C ASP A 95 16.42 -15.90 -16.18
N SER A 96 15.88 -15.11 -15.25
CA SER A 96 16.69 -14.31 -14.32
C SER A 96 17.46 -15.18 -13.32
N ILE A 97 18.72 -14.81 -13.08
CA ILE A 97 19.50 -15.30 -11.96
C ILE A 97 19.12 -14.54 -10.69
N TYR A 98 19.53 -15.06 -9.53
CA TYR A 98 19.36 -14.34 -8.27
C TYR A 98 20.65 -13.58 -7.92
N ILE A 99 20.56 -12.27 -7.74
CA ILE A 99 21.70 -11.42 -7.38
C ILE A 99 21.44 -10.88 -5.98
N GLU A 100 22.24 -11.32 -5.02
CA GLU A 100 22.13 -10.87 -3.63
C GLU A 100 22.38 -9.35 -3.52
N GLU A 101 21.68 -8.71 -2.59
CA GLU A 101 21.81 -7.28 -2.24
C GLU A 101 21.57 -6.30 -3.40
N LYS A 102 21.16 -6.76 -4.58
CA LYS A 102 20.87 -5.89 -5.72
C LYS A 102 19.37 -5.81 -6.03
N ARG A 103 18.93 -4.60 -6.34
CA ARG A 103 17.61 -4.39 -6.95
C ARG A 103 17.78 -4.44 -8.46
N THR A 104 17.14 -5.43 -9.10
CA THR A 104 17.11 -5.56 -10.55
C THR A 104 15.71 -5.31 -11.08
N HIS A 105 15.57 -5.07 -12.38
CA HIS A 105 14.28 -4.99 -13.05
C HIS A 105 13.71 -6.37 -13.43
N ASP A 106 14.36 -7.46 -13.00
CA ASP A 106 13.90 -8.82 -13.30
C ASP A 106 12.67 -9.22 -12.49
N TRP A 107 12.45 -8.57 -11.33
CA TRP A 107 11.28 -8.77 -10.49
C TRP A 107 10.56 -7.45 -10.27
N ILE A 108 9.37 -7.33 -10.80
CA ILE A 108 8.57 -6.10 -10.78
C ILE A 108 7.31 -6.33 -9.95
N LYS A 109 7.11 -5.52 -8.90
CA LYS A 109 5.86 -5.49 -8.14
C LYS A 109 4.84 -4.65 -8.91
N ILE A 110 3.73 -5.26 -9.28
CA ILE A 110 2.59 -4.60 -9.92
C ILE A 110 1.48 -4.55 -8.87
N LYS A 111 1.32 -3.37 -8.28
CA LYS A 111 0.38 -3.15 -7.18
C LYS A 111 -1.01 -2.85 -7.73
N ASN A 112 -2.02 -3.35 -7.02
CA ASN A 112 -3.40 -2.93 -7.21
C ASN A 112 -3.58 -1.60 -6.47
N MET A 113 -3.68 -0.51 -7.23
CA MET A 113 -3.77 0.85 -6.67
C MET A 113 -5.17 1.41 -6.98
N LYS A 114 -5.75 2.06 -5.98
CA LYS A 114 -7.03 2.78 -6.10
C LYS A 114 -6.74 4.26 -6.33
N ASP A 115 -7.46 4.90 -7.23
CA ASP A 115 -7.45 6.34 -7.42
C ASP A 115 -8.77 6.91 -6.90
N GLU A 116 -8.69 7.87 -5.98
CA GLU A 116 -9.88 8.56 -5.47
C GLU A 116 -9.64 10.06 -5.38
N ASP A 117 -10.75 10.80 -5.47
CA ASP A 117 -10.76 12.24 -5.38
C ASP A 117 -11.01 12.68 -3.92
N PHE A 118 -10.23 13.67 -3.51
CA PHE A 118 -10.28 14.22 -2.16
C PHE A 118 -10.32 15.75 -2.22
N VAL A 119 -11.01 16.32 -1.27
CA VAL A 119 -10.99 17.76 -1.01
C VAL A 119 -9.67 18.12 -0.31
N VAL A 120 -9.01 19.19 -0.77
CA VAL A 120 -7.84 19.75 -0.11
C VAL A 120 -8.32 20.67 1.03
N CYS A 121 -8.08 20.26 2.27
CA CYS A 121 -8.56 20.96 3.46
C CYS A 121 -7.49 21.82 4.13
N GLY A 122 -6.24 21.57 3.84
CA GLY A 122 -5.12 22.27 4.45
C GLY A 122 -3.78 21.66 4.06
N TYR A 123 -2.72 22.19 4.65
CA TYR A 123 -1.37 21.67 4.46
C TYR A 123 -0.53 21.82 5.72
N ILE A 124 0.50 20.96 5.84
CA ILE A 124 1.44 20.94 6.96
C ILE A 124 2.85 21.01 6.39
N TYR A 125 3.67 21.91 6.90
CA TYR A 125 5.10 21.90 6.65
C TYR A 125 5.75 20.81 7.50
N LYS A 126 6.42 19.90 6.85
CA LYS A 126 7.22 18.84 7.48
C LYS A 126 8.70 19.24 7.48
N ASP A 127 9.50 18.52 8.25
CA ASP A 127 10.95 18.64 8.18
C ASP A 127 11.47 18.43 6.75
N ASN A 128 12.67 18.95 6.46
CA ASN A 128 13.29 18.87 5.12
C ASN A 128 12.48 19.55 4.00
N HIS A 129 11.72 20.57 4.29
CA HIS A 129 10.91 21.34 3.31
C HIS A 129 9.81 20.51 2.61
N MET A 130 9.50 19.35 3.13
CA MET A 130 8.41 18.52 2.62
C MET A 130 7.05 19.11 3.03
N ILE A 131 6.08 18.98 2.15
CA ILE A 131 4.72 19.45 2.37
C ILE A 131 3.78 18.25 2.39
N SER A 132 2.92 18.21 3.39
CA SER A 132 1.84 17.24 3.51
C SER A 132 0.50 17.95 3.31
N ILE A 133 -0.36 17.42 2.45
CA ILE A 133 -1.69 17.94 2.19
C ILE A 133 -2.69 17.21 3.08
N VAL A 134 -3.52 17.94 3.77
CA VAL A 134 -4.62 17.40 4.58
C VAL A 134 -5.84 17.19 3.68
N LEU A 135 -6.42 16.02 3.76
CA LEU A 135 -7.47 15.55 2.86
C LEU A 135 -8.80 15.34 3.57
N GLY A 136 -9.88 15.64 2.87
CA GLY A 136 -11.25 15.37 3.29
C GLY A 136 -12.09 14.73 2.19
N GLN A 137 -13.20 14.13 2.58
CA GLN A 137 -14.30 13.72 1.71
C GLN A 137 -15.62 14.01 2.40
N TYR A 138 -16.68 14.23 1.64
CA TYR A 138 -18.00 14.47 2.18
C TYR A 138 -18.72 13.16 2.52
N ASP A 139 -19.35 13.13 3.68
CA ASP A 139 -20.40 12.17 4.02
C ASP A 139 -21.71 12.95 3.98
N ASN A 140 -22.43 12.83 2.88
CA ASN A 140 -23.53 13.74 2.52
C ASN A 140 -23.04 15.20 2.52
N ASP A 141 -23.51 16.02 3.44
CA ASP A 141 -23.14 17.45 3.54
C ASP A 141 -22.02 17.71 4.56
N GLN A 142 -21.53 16.70 5.26
CA GLN A 142 -20.50 16.84 6.29
C GLN A 142 -19.12 16.50 5.73
N LEU A 143 -18.19 17.46 5.79
CA LEU A 143 -16.79 17.21 5.44
C LEU A 143 -16.10 16.39 6.54
N MET A 144 -15.49 15.26 6.15
CA MET A 144 -14.82 14.32 7.06
C MET A 144 -13.33 14.27 6.75
N TYR A 145 -12.49 14.22 7.78
CA TYR A 145 -11.06 14.02 7.65
C TYR A 145 -10.74 12.64 7.06
N LYS A 146 -9.82 12.61 6.08
CA LYS A 146 -9.42 11.37 5.37
C LYS A 146 -7.91 11.08 5.37
N GLY A 147 -7.15 11.83 6.14
CA GLY A 147 -5.70 11.61 6.24
C GLY A 147 -4.88 12.63 5.49
N HIS A 148 -3.66 12.23 5.18
CA HIS A 148 -2.66 13.07 4.53
C HIS A 148 -2.06 12.41 3.31
N VAL A 149 -1.58 13.24 2.38
CA VAL A 149 -0.69 12.81 1.31
C VAL A 149 0.53 13.73 1.24
N THR A 150 1.71 13.18 1.03
CA THR A 150 2.92 13.99 0.82
C THR A 150 2.94 14.52 -0.61
N LEU A 151 3.04 15.85 -0.74
CA LEU A 151 3.17 16.53 -2.02
C LEU A 151 4.64 16.60 -2.50
N GLY A 152 5.60 16.48 -1.60
CA GLY A 152 7.03 16.69 -1.88
C GLY A 152 7.50 18.08 -1.49
N VAL A 153 8.46 18.62 -2.22
CA VAL A 153 9.17 19.89 -1.92
C VAL A 153 8.43 21.13 -2.48
N GLY A 154 7.15 21.03 -2.77
CA GLY A 154 6.40 22.13 -3.37
C GLY A 154 6.25 21.97 -4.89
N GLY A 155 6.15 23.08 -5.59
CA GLY A 155 5.91 23.12 -7.03
C GLY A 155 4.60 23.82 -7.38
N GLU A 156 4.17 23.69 -8.63
CA GLU A 156 3.01 24.40 -9.17
C GLU A 156 1.71 24.08 -8.41
N ASN A 157 1.49 22.83 -8.08
CA ASN A 157 0.30 22.41 -7.31
C ASN A 157 0.25 23.10 -5.94
N PHE A 158 1.39 23.19 -5.24
CA PHE A 158 1.44 23.86 -3.95
C PHE A 158 1.23 25.37 -4.07
N ALA A 159 1.76 25.97 -5.14
CA ALA A 159 1.53 27.38 -5.41
C ALA A 159 0.04 27.72 -5.63
N GLN A 160 -0.72 26.78 -6.22
CA GLN A 160 -2.18 26.92 -6.35
C GLN A 160 -2.87 26.74 -5.00
N ILE A 161 -2.52 25.73 -4.22
CA ILE A 161 -3.08 25.47 -2.89
C ILE A 161 -2.89 26.70 -1.96
N LYS A 162 -1.71 27.33 -1.99
CA LYS A 162 -1.41 28.52 -1.18
C LYS A 162 -2.22 29.78 -1.54
N LYS A 163 -2.82 29.82 -2.72
CA LYS A 163 -3.68 30.95 -3.13
C LYS A 163 -5.07 30.88 -2.56
N VAL A 164 -5.50 29.70 -2.10
CA VAL A 164 -6.81 29.51 -1.48
C VAL A 164 -6.86 30.25 -0.14
N PRO A 165 -7.96 30.96 0.17
CA PRO A 165 -8.11 31.64 1.44
C PRO A 165 -7.93 30.72 2.64
N GLN A 166 -7.18 31.18 3.63
CA GLN A 166 -7.00 30.47 4.89
C GLN A 166 -8.21 30.67 5.79
N ILE A 167 -8.52 29.66 6.60
CA ILE A 167 -9.55 29.72 7.64
C ILE A 167 -8.90 29.44 9.01
N PRO A 168 -9.41 30.05 10.10
CA PRO A 168 -8.80 29.90 11.42
C PRO A 168 -8.99 28.49 11.99
N ASP A 169 -10.14 27.87 11.72
CA ASP A 169 -10.53 26.59 12.28
C ASP A 169 -10.87 25.58 11.18
N PRO A 170 -10.59 24.29 11.37
CA PRO A 170 -10.98 23.24 10.43
C PRO A 170 -12.49 23.00 10.45
N LEU A 171 -13.03 22.52 9.34
CA LEU A 171 -14.46 22.20 9.18
C LEU A 171 -14.84 20.80 9.70
N PHE A 172 -13.92 20.10 10.35
CA PHE A 172 -14.12 18.77 10.92
C PHE A 172 -13.32 18.58 12.21
N ALA A 173 -13.65 17.56 12.99
CA ALA A 173 -12.87 17.20 14.16
C ALA A 173 -11.44 16.78 13.75
N VAL A 174 -10.45 17.44 14.29
CA VAL A 174 -9.04 17.26 13.91
C VAL A 174 -8.41 16.13 14.72
N PRO A 175 -7.92 15.05 14.09
CA PRO A 175 -7.12 14.05 14.77
C PRO A 175 -5.78 14.61 15.24
N ALA A 176 -5.21 14.02 16.29
CA ALA A 176 -3.88 14.35 16.78
C ALA A 176 -2.82 14.29 15.66
N GLY A 177 -1.82 15.18 15.72
CA GLY A 177 -0.76 15.29 14.72
C GLY A 177 -1.06 16.31 13.61
N ASN A 178 -2.16 17.05 13.71
CA ASN A 178 -2.54 18.13 12.77
C ASN A 178 -2.48 19.53 13.40
N GLU A 179 -1.89 19.68 14.56
CA GLU A 179 -1.88 20.91 15.35
C GLU A 179 -1.21 22.09 14.61
N ASN A 180 -0.27 21.76 13.72
CA ASN A 180 0.47 22.75 12.92
C ASN A 180 -0.07 22.89 11.49
N ALA A 181 -1.30 22.41 11.23
CA ALA A 181 -1.88 22.53 9.90
C ALA A 181 -2.33 23.98 9.62
N VAL A 182 -2.06 24.44 8.42
CA VAL A 182 -2.64 25.64 7.86
C VAL A 182 -3.92 25.22 7.14
N TRP A 183 -5.07 25.60 7.69
CA TRP A 183 -6.39 25.30 7.15
C TRP A 183 -6.76 26.25 6.04
N ILE A 184 -7.41 25.77 5.00
CA ILE A 184 -7.87 26.54 3.85
C ILE A 184 -9.33 26.23 3.53
N MET A 185 -9.97 27.13 2.79
CA MET A 185 -11.32 26.88 2.27
C MET A 185 -11.30 25.61 1.41
N PRO A 186 -12.30 24.70 1.54
CA PRO A 186 -12.34 23.43 0.81
C PRO A 186 -12.81 23.62 -0.64
N GLU A 187 -12.03 24.34 -1.44
CA GLU A 187 -12.38 24.73 -2.82
C GLU A 187 -11.64 23.89 -3.88
N LEU A 188 -10.57 23.20 -3.49
CA LEU A 188 -9.77 22.43 -4.40
C LEU A 188 -9.99 20.93 -4.22
N VAL A 189 -9.99 20.22 -5.33
CA VAL A 189 -9.99 18.75 -5.39
C VAL A 189 -8.66 18.24 -5.90
N CYS A 190 -8.19 17.14 -5.35
CA CYS A 190 -7.01 16.42 -5.86
C CYS A 190 -7.32 14.94 -6.00
N VAL A 191 -6.61 14.27 -6.90
CA VAL A 191 -6.60 12.81 -6.98
C VAL A 191 -5.42 12.24 -6.20
N VAL A 192 -5.71 11.25 -5.37
CA VAL A 192 -4.70 10.49 -4.63
C VAL A 192 -4.80 9.02 -5.01
N GLN A 193 -3.66 8.46 -5.36
CA GLN A 193 -3.50 7.04 -5.59
C GLN A 193 -3.00 6.36 -4.31
N PHE A 194 -3.62 5.27 -3.90
CA PHE A 194 -3.22 4.53 -2.70
C PHE A 194 -3.55 3.04 -2.85
N MET A 195 -2.95 2.20 -2.01
CA MET A 195 -3.18 0.75 -2.09
C MET A 195 -4.53 0.34 -1.52
N ASP A 196 -4.81 0.76 -0.29
CA ASP A 196 -6.03 0.41 0.43
C ASP A 196 -6.19 1.29 1.67
N TYR A 197 -7.35 1.23 2.31
CA TYR A 197 -7.57 1.84 3.61
C TYR A 197 -7.05 0.96 4.73
N THR A 198 -6.50 1.57 5.77
CA THR A 198 -6.19 0.89 7.04
C THR A 198 -7.47 0.69 7.85
N ALA A 199 -7.42 -0.18 8.85
CA ALA A 199 -8.53 -0.37 9.80
C ALA A 199 -8.94 0.95 10.52
N GLY A 200 -8.03 1.92 10.64
CA GLY A 200 -8.30 3.26 11.18
C GLY A 200 -8.75 4.29 10.13
N GLY A 201 -9.05 3.87 8.89
CA GLY A 201 -9.54 4.74 7.81
C GLY A 201 -8.47 5.57 7.10
N GLY A 202 -7.20 5.45 7.46
CA GLY A 202 -6.09 6.10 6.77
C GLY A 202 -5.70 5.35 5.49
N MET A 203 -5.06 6.04 4.54
CA MET A 203 -4.59 5.45 3.28
C MET A 203 -3.22 4.78 3.43
N ARG A 204 -3.05 3.61 2.83
CA ARG A 204 -1.74 2.93 2.71
C ARG A 204 -1.00 3.41 1.47
N GLN A 205 0.22 3.91 1.66
CA GLN A 205 1.11 4.39 0.59
C GLN A 205 0.44 5.42 -0.34
N PRO A 206 -0.14 6.50 0.19
CA PRO A 206 -0.80 7.51 -0.62
C PRO A 206 0.22 8.28 -1.48
N VAL A 207 -0.15 8.52 -2.73
CA VAL A 207 0.63 9.28 -3.71
C VAL A 207 -0.25 10.37 -4.32
N PHE A 208 0.15 11.62 -4.16
CA PHE A 208 -0.52 12.74 -4.81
C PHE A 208 -0.30 12.69 -6.32
N LYS A 209 -1.38 12.73 -7.09
CA LYS A 209 -1.33 12.64 -8.56
C LYS A 209 -1.54 13.99 -9.25
N GLY A 210 -2.23 14.91 -8.61
CA GLY A 210 -2.50 16.25 -9.15
C GLY A 210 -3.79 16.86 -8.63
N LEU A 211 -3.97 18.17 -8.88
CA LEU A 211 -5.24 18.85 -8.66
C LEU A 211 -6.23 18.51 -9.79
N ARG A 212 -7.52 18.57 -9.46
CA ARG A 212 -8.65 18.29 -10.34
C ARG A 212 -9.52 19.54 -10.50
N PRO A 213 -9.12 20.52 -11.37
CA PRO A 213 -9.89 21.74 -11.57
C PRO A 213 -11.24 21.51 -12.27
N ASP A 214 -11.42 20.33 -12.83
CA ASP A 214 -12.65 19.88 -13.48
C ASP A 214 -13.70 19.32 -12.50
N LYS A 215 -13.36 19.22 -11.19
CA LYS A 215 -14.22 18.60 -10.19
C LYS A 215 -14.53 19.55 -9.04
N ARG A 216 -15.77 19.50 -8.55
CA ARG A 216 -16.19 20.30 -7.40
C ARG A 216 -16.00 19.50 -6.10
N PRO A 217 -15.71 20.18 -4.98
CA PRO A 217 -15.50 19.53 -3.67
C PRO A 217 -16.66 18.62 -3.24
N GLU A 218 -17.91 19.03 -3.49
CA GLU A 218 -19.12 18.29 -3.09
C GLU A 218 -19.25 16.94 -3.83
N GLU A 219 -18.53 16.77 -4.93
CA GLU A 219 -18.50 15.51 -5.67
C GLU A 219 -17.55 14.47 -5.03
N CYS A 220 -16.71 14.89 -4.08
CA CYS A 220 -15.80 14.01 -3.35
C CYS A 220 -16.53 13.31 -2.20
N GLN A 221 -17.49 12.46 -2.54
CA GLN A 221 -18.31 11.73 -1.57
C GLN A 221 -17.59 10.46 -1.07
N LEU A 222 -17.80 10.13 0.21
CA LEU A 222 -17.43 8.84 0.74
C LEU A 222 -18.11 7.75 -0.07
N LYS A 223 -17.31 6.85 -0.60
CA LYS A 223 -17.87 5.61 -1.14
C LYS A 223 -18.34 4.78 0.05
N ASN A 224 -19.65 4.68 0.25
CA ASN A 224 -20.21 3.69 1.17
C ASN A 224 -19.73 2.33 0.67
N ASN A 225 -18.74 1.73 1.30
CA ASN A 225 -18.50 0.30 1.21
C ASN A 225 -19.74 -0.35 1.83
N MET A 226 -20.78 -0.52 1.05
CA MET A 226 -21.82 -1.50 1.39
C MET A 226 -21.08 -2.82 1.40
N GLY A 227 -20.81 -3.33 2.62
CA GLY A 227 -20.28 -4.65 2.82
C GLY A 227 -21.15 -5.61 2.00
N GLY A 228 -20.51 -6.36 1.12
CA GLY A 228 -21.15 -7.52 0.53
C GLY A 228 -21.48 -8.48 1.66
N ASP A 229 -22.77 -8.80 1.74
CA ASP A 229 -23.32 -9.93 2.48
C ASP A 229 -22.66 -11.26 2.05
#